data_a070fbe0bd5e2249942e9e6f7b59a3f3
#
_entry.id   a070fbe0bd5e2249942e9e6f7b59a3f3
#
_cell.length_a   1.000
_cell.length_b   1.000
_cell.length_c   1.000
_cell.angle_alpha   90.00
_cell.angle_beta   90.00
_cell.angle_gamma   90.00
#
_symmetry.space_group_name_H-M   'P 1'
#
loop_
_entity.id
_entity.type
_entity.pdbx_description
1 polymer ?
#
loop_
_entity_poly.entity_id
_entity_poly.type
_entity_poly.pdbx_seq_one_letter_code
_entity_poly.pdbx_strand_id
1 'polypeptide(L)'
;FHENRQELSFNAYISQQIARLKRLGKIRTSETYTAALRSFNGFINGKDVLFDQLNADLLAEYEAYLKGRGNTPNTISFYMRILKAVYNRAVEDGLTEQRHPFKSVYTGVEKTMKRALSLNDIRRIKGLDLSLKPNLDYARDMFLFCFYTRGMSFIDMAYLRKKDLQNGTLSYRRRKTGQQLFIRWEKCMQEILDKYPVNETEYLLPIITKRDEDYRKQYANELHRVSHLLKKIGKQLDLPILL
;
A
#
# COMPACT_ATOMS: atom_id res chain seq x y z
N PHE A 1 -36.46 -31.37 -8.26
CA PHE A 1 -36.47 -29.92 -8.53
C PHE A 1 -35.00 -29.44 -8.48
N HIS A 2 -34.33 -29.50 -9.66
CA HIS A 2 -33.05 -28.77 -9.86
C HIS A 2 -33.45 -27.34 -10.26
N GLU A 3 -33.60 -26.45 -9.30
CA GLU A 3 -33.64 -25.03 -9.57
C GLU A 3 -32.36 -24.61 -10.26
N ASN A 4 -32.52 -23.89 -11.35
CA ASN A 4 -31.52 -23.26 -12.19
C ASN A 4 -30.70 -22.28 -11.34
N ARG A 5 -29.77 -22.78 -10.51
CA ARG A 5 -28.72 -21.95 -9.91
C ARG A 5 -27.84 -21.51 -11.07
N GLN A 6 -28.01 -20.27 -11.53
CA GLN A 6 -26.98 -19.64 -12.35
C GLN A 6 -25.65 -19.91 -11.66
N GLU A 7 -24.82 -20.74 -12.29
CA GLU A 7 -23.51 -21.08 -11.74
C GLU A 7 -22.71 -19.80 -11.59
N LEU A 8 -22.60 -19.31 -10.35
CA LEU A 8 -21.83 -18.11 -10.04
C LEU A 8 -20.37 -18.39 -10.35
N SER A 9 -19.79 -17.65 -11.31
CA SER A 9 -18.39 -17.81 -11.66
C SER A 9 -17.47 -17.28 -10.57
N PHE A 10 -16.22 -17.76 -10.57
CA PHE A 10 -15.19 -17.27 -9.67
C PHE A 10 -14.96 -15.76 -9.83
N ASN A 11 -14.98 -15.25 -11.06
CA ASN A 11 -14.78 -13.83 -11.37
C ASN A 11 -15.95 -12.97 -10.84
N ALA A 12 -17.17 -13.44 -10.99
CA ALA A 12 -18.34 -12.76 -10.44
C ALA A 12 -18.31 -12.77 -8.91
N TYR A 13 -17.93 -13.89 -8.29
CA TYR A 13 -17.85 -13.99 -6.84
C TYR A 13 -16.77 -13.08 -6.25
N ILE A 14 -15.55 -13.02 -6.83
CA ILE A 14 -14.51 -12.09 -6.34
C ILE A 14 -14.97 -10.64 -6.48
N SER A 15 -15.73 -10.31 -7.54
CA SER A 15 -16.30 -8.96 -7.74
C SER A 15 -17.31 -8.63 -6.63
N GLN A 16 -18.15 -9.60 -6.23
CA GLN A 16 -19.06 -9.44 -5.09
C GLN A 16 -18.30 -9.23 -3.77
N GLN A 17 -17.20 -9.97 -3.54
CA GLN A 17 -16.35 -9.78 -2.35
C GLN A 17 -15.70 -8.40 -2.34
N ILE A 18 -15.25 -7.88 -3.49
CA ILE A 18 -14.72 -6.51 -3.62
C ILE A 18 -15.79 -5.48 -3.23
N ALA A 19 -17.02 -5.61 -3.75
CA ALA A 19 -18.13 -4.73 -3.41
C ALA A 19 -18.47 -4.79 -1.91
N ARG A 20 -18.50 -5.99 -1.33
CA ARG A 20 -18.70 -6.20 0.11
C ARG A 20 -17.63 -5.50 0.95
N LEU A 21 -16.36 -5.66 0.59
CA LEU A 21 -15.24 -5.01 1.29
C LEU A 21 -15.35 -3.48 1.27
N LYS A 22 -15.77 -2.90 0.12
CA LYS A 22 -16.02 -1.46 0.00
C LYS A 22 -17.13 -1.01 0.95
N ARG A 23 -18.27 -1.72 0.99
CA ARG A 23 -19.39 -1.40 1.90
C ARG A 23 -18.98 -1.47 3.38
N LEU A 24 -18.08 -2.40 3.72
CA LEU A 24 -17.52 -2.53 5.09
C LEU A 24 -16.42 -1.51 5.41
N GLY A 25 -16.16 -0.52 4.54
CA GLY A 25 -15.10 0.46 4.73
C GLY A 25 -13.67 -0.09 4.60
N LYS A 26 -13.51 -1.37 4.23
CA LYS A 26 -12.19 -2.01 4.05
C LYS A 26 -11.58 -1.66 2.69
N ILE A 27 -11.46 -0.36 2.40
CA ILE A 27 -11.11 0.15 1.08
C ILE A 27 -9.76 -0.39 0.59
N ARG A 28 -8.72 -0.37 1.45
CA ARG A 28 -7.39 -0.88 1.06
C ARG A 28 -7.42 -2.36 0.67
N THR A 29 -8.17 -3.17 1.41
CA THR A 29 -8.34 -4.60 1.09
C THR A 29 -9.09 -4.78 -0.22
N SER A 30 -10.15 -4.00 -0.46
CA SER A 30 -10.87 -4.05 -1.74
C SER A 30 -9.98 -3.71 -2.94
N GLU A 31 -9.07 -2.75 -2.79
CA GLU A 31 -8.09 -2.41 -3.83
C GLU A 31 -7.12 -3.56 -4.13
N THR A 32 -6.65 -4.28 -3.09
CA THR A 32 -5.76 -5.43 -3.29
C THR A 32 -6.48 -6.58 -4.00
N TYR A 33 -7.76 -6.83 -3.68
CA TYR A 33 -8.59 -7.81 -4.37
C TYR A 33 -8.85 -7.39 -5.82
N THR A 34 -9.11 -6.10 -6.06
CA THR A 34 -9.27 -5.56 -7.42
C THR A 34 -8.00 -5.73 -8.26
N ALA A 35 -6.83 -5.52 -7.66
CA ALA A 35 -5.55 -5.72 -8.36
C ALA A 35 -5.33 -7.20 -8.72
N ALA A 36 -5.67 -8.13 -7.81
CA ALA A 36 -5.56 -9.56 -8.07
C ALA A 36 -6.53 -10.01 -9.18
N LEU A 37 -7.80 -9.57 -9.11
CA LEU A 37 -8.79 -9.85 -10.16
C LEU A 37 -8.36 -9.31 -11.52
N ARG A 38 -7.86 -8.07 -11.57
CA ARG A 38 -7.36 -7.47 -12.82
C ARG A 38 -6.22 -8.28 -13.42
N SER A 39 -5.28 -8.72 -12.58
CA SER A 39 -4.15 -9.54 -13.00
C SER A 39 -4.62 -10.89 -13.55
N PHE A 40 -5.56 -11.54 -12.86
CA PHE A 40 -6.13 -12.82 -13.28
C PHE A 40 -6.94 -12.70 -14.56
N ASN A 41 -7.80 -11.67 -14.66
CA ASN A 41 -8.56 -11.37 -15.89
C ASN A 41 -7.65 -11.10 -17.10
N GLY A 42 -6.49 -10.48 -16.90
CA GLY A 42 -5.48 -10.31 -17.95
C GLY A 42 -4.91 -11.64 -18.45
N PHE A 43 -4.74 -12.62 -17.58
CA PHE A 43 -4.27 -13.96 -17.94
C PHE A 43 -5.34 -14.74 -18.72
N ILE A 44 -6.57 -14.76 -18.23
CA ILE A 44 -7.69 -15.49 -18.88
C ILE A 44 -8.32 -14.73 -20.05
N ASN A 45 -7.75 -13.58 -20.46
CA ASN A 45 -8.26 -12.73 -21.54
C ASN A 45 -9.75 -12.33 -21.34
N GLY A 46 -10.11 -12.04 -20.10
CA GLY A 46 -11.48 -11.64 -19.73
C GLY A 46 -12.53 -12.74 -19.79
N LYS A 47 -12.14 -13.99 -20.05
CA LYS A 47 -13.06 -15.13 -19.99
C LYS A 47 -13.53 -15.35 -18.55
N ASP A 48 -14.75 -15.81 -18.42
CA ASP A 48 -15.26 -16.20 -17.12
C ASP A 48 -14.76 -17.61 -16.74
N VAL A 49 -14.44 -17.83 -15.47
CA VAL A 49 -13.94 -19.10 -14.95
C VAL A 49 -14.90 -19.61 -13.89
N LEU A 50 -15.44 -20.79 -14.09
CA LEU A 50 -16.26 -21.46 -13.09
C LEU A 50 -15.39 -22.05 -11.97
N PHE A 51 -15.98 -22.32 -10.80
CA PHE A 51 -15.23 -22.87 -9.67
C PHE A 51 -14.61 -24.24 -9.92
N ASP A 52 -15.25 -25.09 -10.72
CA ASP A 52 -14.74 -26.41 -11.11
C ASP A 52 -13.56 -26.33 -12.10
N GLN A 53 -13.52 -25.26 -12.91
CA GLN A 53 -12.41 -24.97 -13.83
C GLN A 53 -11.19 -24.39 -13.11
N LEU A 54 -11.35 -23.86 -11.90
CA LEU A 54 -10.25 -23.34 -11.09
C LEU A 54 -9.46 -24.49 -10.45
N ASN A 55 -8.65 -25.16 -11.25
CA ASN A 55 -7.86 -26.32 -10.88
C ASN A 55 -6.35 -26.00 -10.74
N ALA A 56 -5.55 -26.99 -10.37
CA ALA A 56 -4.11 -26.82 -10.15
C ALA A 56 -3.36 -26.46 -11.43
N ASP A 57 -3.78 -26.98 -12.58
CA ASP A 57 -3.12 -26.73 -13.87
C ASP A 57 -3.33 -25.28 -14.32
N LEU A 58 -4.56 -24.77 -14.27
CA LEU A 58 -4.86 -23.37 -14.56
C LEU A 58 -4.06 -22.40 -13.68
N LEU A 59 -3.91 -22.74 -12.40
CA LEU A 59 -3.15 -21.91 -11.47
C LEU A 59 -1.64 -21.99 -11.70
N ALA A 60 -1.13 -23.15 -12.12
CA ALA A 60 0.27 -23.29 -12.53
C ALA A 60 0.57 -22.49 -13.80
N GLU A 61 -0.34 -22.50 -14.78
CA GLU A 61 -0.25 -21.66 -15.98
C GLU A 61 -0.30 -20.16 -15.63
N TYR A 62 -1.16 -19.76 -14.70
CA TYR A 62 -1.21 -18.38 -14.22
C TYR A 62 0.09 -17.99 -13.51
N GLU A 63 0.69 -18.88 -12.71
CA GLU A 63 2.00 -18.63 -12.09
C GLU A 63 3.08 -18.46 -13.15
N ALA A 64 3.12 -19.30 -14.18
CA ALA A 64 4.05 -19.19 -15.31
C ALA A 64 3.86 -17.87 -16.09
N TYR A 65 2.61 -17.49 -16.35
CA TYR A 65 2.27 -16.20 -16.95
C TYR A 65 2.82 -15.00 -16.15
N LEU A 66 2.65 -15.02 -14.82
CA LEU A 66 3.17 -13.96 -13.95
C LEU A 66 4.70 -13.91 -13.96
N LYS A 67 5.37 -15.07 -13.95
CA LYS A 67 6.84 -15.18 -14.09
C LYS A 67 7.31 -14.62 -15.44
N GLY A 68 6.64 -14.99 -16.51
CA GLY A 68 6.93 -14.47 -17.87
C GLY A 68 6.80 -12.95 -18.01
N ARG A 69 5.96 -12.33 -17.16
CA ARG A 69 5.84 -10.86 -17.07
C ARG A 69 6.87 -10.20 -16.14
N GLY A 70 7.84 -10.94 -15.64
CA GLY A 70 8.87 -10.43 -14.74
C GLY A 70 8.39 -10.10 -13.32
N ASN A 71 7.26 -10.64 -12.87
CA ASN A 71 6.81 -10.43 -11.50
C ASN A 71 7.73 -11.13 -10.51
N THR A 72 8.03 -10.46 -9.39
CA THR A 72 8.79 -11.06 -8.30
C THR A 72 7.99 -12.16 -7.59
N PRO A 73 8.66 -13.16 -6.96
CA PRO A 73 7.97 -14.21 -6.21
C PRO A 73 7.00 -13.69 -5.16
N ASN A 74 7.34 -12.61 -4.46
CA ASN A 74 6.43 -11.98 -3.51
C ASN A 74 5.18 -11.37 -4.15
N THR A 75 5.28 -10.86 -5.39
CA THR A 75 4.12 -10.37 -6.15
C THR A 75 3.24 -11.53 -6.60
N ILE A 76 3.84 -12.62 -7.07
CA ILE A 76 3.13 -13.84 -7.46
C ILE A 76 2.37 -14.40 -6.25
N SER A 77 3.08 -14.59 -5.13
CA SER A 77 2.47 -15.05 -3.88
C SER A 77 1.33 -14.13 -3.41
N PHE A 78 1.49 -12.82 -3.56
CA PHE A 78 0.44 -11.86 -3.19
C PHE A 78 -0.85 -12.12 -3.97
N TYR A 79 -0.80 -12.31 -5.28
CA TYR A 79 -1.98 -12.61 -6.09
C TYR A 79 -2.55 -13.98 -5.75
N MET A 80 -1.71 -15.01 -5.67
CA MET A 80 -2.15 -16.38 -5.34
C MET A 80 -2.84 -16.45 -3.97
N ARG A 81 -2.32 -15.75 -2.96
CA ARG A 81 -2.93 -15.73 -1.62
C ARG A 81 -4.28 -15.06 -1.61
N ILE A 82 -4.49 -14.01 -2.41
CA ILE A 82 -5.81 -13.36 -2.52
C ILE A 82 -6.81 -14.29 -3.20
N LEU A 83 -6.45 -14.89 -4.35
CA LEU A 83 -7.32 -15.82 -5.05
C LEU A 83 -7.66 -17.03 -4.18
N LYS A 84 -6.66 -17.58 -3.45
CA LYS A 84 -6.87 -18.65 -2.47
C LYS A 84 -7.84 -18.27 -1.36
N ALA A 85 -7.71 -17.05 -0.82
CA ALA A 85 -8.62 -16.57 0.22
C ALA A 85 -10.07 -16.44 -0.30
N VAL A 86 -10.24 -15.99 -1.55
CA VAL A 86 -11.56 -15.92 -2.19
C VAL A 86 -12.14 -17.31 -2.43
N TYR A 87 -11.33 -18.25 -2.94
CA TYR A 87 -11.74 -19.63 -3.15
C TYR A 87 -12.18 -20.30 -1.85
N ASN A 88 -11.35 -20.21 -0.80
CA ASN A 88 -11.69 -20.80 0.50
C ASN A 88 -12.99 -20.22 1.07
N ARG A 89 -13.22 -18.92 0.86
CA ARG A 89 -14.47 -18.31 1.28
C ARG A 89 -15.66 -18.82 0.47
N ALA A 90 -15.50 -19.09 -0.83
CA ALA A 90 -16.56 -19.70 -1.64
C ALA A 90 -16.89 -21.12 -1.15
N VAL A 91 -15.88 -21.86 -0.69
CA VAL A 91 -16.08 -23.19 -0.03
C VAL A 91 -16.87 -23.00 1.28
N GLU A 92 -16.50 -22.04 2.12
CA GLU A 92 -17.24 -21.73 3.37
C GLU A 92 -18.68 -21.30 3.08
N ASP A 93 -18.91 -20.55 2.00
CA ASP A 93 -20.25 -20.09 1.58
C ASP A 93 -21.05 -21.21 0.83
N GLY A 94 -20.48 -22.44 0.69
CA GLY A 94 -21.14 -23.61 0.06
C GLY A 94 -21.31 -23.52 -1.47
N LEU A 95 -20.52 -22.66 -2.13
CA LEU A 95 -20.60 -22.44 -3.58
C LEU A 95 -19.78 -23.47 -4.37
N THR A 96 -18.82 -24.10 -3.75
CA THR A 96 -17.96 -25.14 -4.34
C THR A 96 -17.39 -26.03 -3.23
N GLU A 97 -16.92 -27.22 -3.63
CA GLU A 97 -16.23 -28.13 -2.73
C GLU A 97 -14.74 -27.79 -2.64
N GLN A 98 -14.09 -28.19 -1.52
CA GLN A 98 -12.67 -27.99 -1.34
C GLN A 98 -11.83 -29.01 -2.15
N ARG A 99 -11.24 -28.55 -3.24
CA ARG A 99 -10.37 -29.35 -4.13
C ARG A 99 -8.88 -29.00 -4.03
N HIS A 100 -8.52 -28.08 -3.12
CA HIS A 100 -7.15 -27.63 -2.88
C HIS A 100 -6.36 -27.16 -4.12
N PRO A 101 -6.92 -26.37 -5.04
CA PRO A 101 -6.27 -26.02 -6.30
C PRO A 101 -4.96 -25.25 -6.11
N PHE A 102 -4.78 -24.55 -4.99
CA PHE A 102 -3.59 -23.76 -4.67
C PHE A 102 -2.46 -24.55 -3.99
N LYS A 103 -2.53 -25.90 -3.93
CA LYS A 103 -1.52 -26.70 -3.25
C LYS A 103 -0.14 -26.63 -3.92
N SER A 104 -0.10 -26.54 -5.23
CA SER A 104 1.12 -26.61 -6.04
C SER A 104 1.72 -25.27 -6.42
N VAL A 105 1.04 -24.13 -6.13
CA VAL A 105 1.52 -22.81 -6.49
C VAL A 105 2.18 -22.07 -5.33
N TYR A 106 3.07 -21.14 -5.66
CA TYR A 106 3.81 -20.42 -4.64
C TYR A 106 2.94 -19.42 -3.87
N THR A 107 2.77 -19.67 -2.59
CA THR A 107 2.05 -18.78 -1.64
C THR A 107 2.93 -18.34 -0.46
N GLY A 108 4.24 -18.58 -0.53
CA GLY A 108 5.22 -18.23 0.49
C GLY A 108 5.58 -16.74 0.51
N VAL A 109 6.55 -16.41 1.35
CA VAL A 109 7.12 -15.05 1.44
C VAL A 109 8.63 -15.17 1.36
N GLU A 110 9.22 -14.63 0.29
CA GLU A 110 10.67 -14.49 0.21
C GLU A 110 11.18 -13.35 1.09
N LYS A 111 12.31 -13.61 1.73
CA LYS A 111 13.03 -12.56 2.46
C LYS A 111 13.53 -11.50 1.47
N THR A 112 13.14 -10.27 1.68
CA THR A 112 13.67 -9.14 0.92
C THR A 112 14.79 -8.47 1.72
N MET A 113 15.79 -7.94 1.02
CA MET A 113 16.82 -7.12 1.67
C MET A 113 16.17 -5.88 2.29
N LYS A 114 16.50 -5.64 3.55
CA LYS A 114 16.05 -4.42 4.24
C LYS A 114 16.75 -3.21 3.61
N ARG A 115 15.97 -2.26 3.15
CA ARG A 115 16.47 -1.00 2.61
C ARG A 115 16.64 -0.01 3.76
N ALA A 116 17.75 -0.16 4.49
CA ALA A 116 18.11 0.75 5.58
C ALA A 116 19.27 1.65 5.11
N LEU A 117 19.11 2.94 5.28
CA LEU A 117 20.17 3.91 5.07
C LEU A 117 21.07 4.02 6.31
N SER A 118 22.34 4.30 6.10
CA SER A 118 23.25 4.63 7.21
C SER A 118 22.93 6.02 7.78
N LEU A 119 23.35 6.28 9.02
CA LEU A 119 23.23 7.63 9.59
C LEU A 119 24.03 8.66 8.79
N ASN A 120 25.12 8.24 8.14
CA ASN A 120 25.88 9.12 7.27
C ASN A 120 25.07 9.52 6.03
N ASP A 121 24.36 8.59 5.42
CA ASP A 121 23.45 8.90 4.29
C ASP A 121 22.33 9.83 4.70
N ILE A 122 21.74 9.64 5.89
CA ILE A 122 20.74 10.56 6.44
C ILE A 122 21.34 11.98 6.60
N ARG A 123 22.58 12.10 7.09
CA ARG A 123 23.26 13.40 7.21
C ARG A 123 23.53 14.03 5.84
N ARG A 124 23.93 13.24 4.83
CA ARG A 124 24.12 13.71 3.45
C ARG A 124 22.80 14.22 2.86
N ILE A 125 21.69 13.50 3.06
CA ILE A 125 20.35 13.94 2.63
C ILE A 125 19.97 15.25 3.31
N LYS A 126 20.15 15.33 4.64
CA LYS A 126 19.85 16.54 5.41
C LYS A 126 20.69 17.74 4.95
N GLY A 127 21.96 17.53 4.65
CA GLY A 127 22.92 18.58 4.28
C GLY A 127 22.81 19.07 2.82
N LEU A 128 21.92 18.51 2.00
CA LEU A 128 21.72 18.99 0.63
C LEU A 128 21.24 20.45 0.62
N ASP A 129 21.89 21.31 -0.16
CA ASP A 129 21.33 22.60 -0.50
C ASP A 129 20.25 22.43 -1.58
N LEU A 130 19.01 22.65 -1.19
CA LEU A 130 17.82 22.56 -2.03
C LEU A 130 17.04 23.89 -2.08
N SER A 131 17.68 25.00 -1.67
CA SER A 131 17.07 26.32 -1.61
C SER A 131 16.41 26.76 -2.94
N LEU A 132 17.02 26.40 -4.07
CA LEU A 132 16.49 26.65 -5.42
C LEU A 132 15.58 25.52 -5.97
N LYS A 133 15.31 24.49 -5.18
CA LYS A 133 14.54 23.30 -5.61
C LYS A 133 13.43 22.98 -4.60
N PRO A 134 12.40 23.84 -4.44
CA PRO A 134 11.42 23.71 -3.36
C PRO A 134 10.68 22.37 -3.33
N ASN A 135 10.45 21.74 -4.49
CA ASN A 135 9.82 20.42 -4.53
C ASN A 135 10.72 19.31 -3.96
N LEU A 136 12.03 19.37 -4.22
CA LEU A 136 12.99 18.42 -3.64
C LEU A 136 13.17 18.68 -2.14
N ASP A 137 13.21 19.96 -1.74
CA ASP A 137 13.27 20.37 -0.34
C ASP A 137 12.08 19.82 0.45
N TYR A 138 10.87 19.97 -0.08
CA TYR A 138 9.67 19.38 0.51
C TYR A 138 9.76 17.85 0.65
N ALA A 139 10.18 17.16 -0.39
CA ALA A 139 10.29 15.69 -0.33
C ALA A 139 11.33 15.23 0.69
N ARG A 140 12.48 15.94 0.76
CA ARG A 140 13.49 15.72 1.81
C ARG A 140 12.91 15.93 3.20
N ASP A 141 12.15 17.00 3.42
CA ASP A 141 11.57 17.31 4.71
C ASP A 141 10.56 16.25 5.16
N MET A 142 9.72 15.75 4.23
CA MET A 142 8.81 14.63 4.54
C MET A 142 9.58 13.36 4.90
N PHE A 143 10.68 13.07 4.22
CA PHE A 143 11.55 11.95 4.55
C PHE A 143 12.20 12.10 5.92
N LEU A 144 12.76 13.28 6.22
CA LEU A 144 13.37 13.57 7.52
C LEU A 144 12.35 13.56 8.65
N PHE A 145 11.14 14.06 8.42
CA PHE A 145 10.06 13.98 9.40
C PHE A 145 9.71 12.52 9.72
N CYS A 146 9.59 11.66 8.70
CA CYS A 146 9.44 10.21 8.89
C CYS A 146 10.58 9.64 9.75
N PHE A 147 11.83 10.00 9.47
CA PHE A 147 12.99 9.55 10.25
C PHE A 147 12.94 10.04 11.70
N TYR A 148 12.69 11.32 11.94
CA TYR A 148 12.62 11.91 13.28
C TYR A 148 11.47 11.33 14.11
N THR A 149 10.36 10.97 13.45
CA THR A 149 9.22 10.30 14.09
C THR A 149 9.37 8.77 14.17
N ARG A 150 10.61 8.26 14.15
CA ARG A 150 10.96 6.84 14.32
C ARG A 150 10.33 5.90 13.26
N GLY A 151 10.23 6.37 12.03
CA GLY A 151 9.69 5.59 10.91
C GLY A 151 8.16 5.63 10.84
N MET A 152 7.55 6.76 11.18
CA MET A 152 6.12 6.97 10.93
C MET A 152 5.80 6.76 9.45
N SER A 153 4.77 5.98 9.15
CA SER A 153 4.39 5.74 7.75
C SER A 153 3.82 7.00 7.11
N PHE A 154 4.01 7.16 5.79
CA PHE A 154 3.53 8.35 5.08
C PHE A 154 2.00 8.55 5.21
N ILE A 155 1.23 7.47 5.30
CA ILE A 155 -0.20 7.57 5.56
C ILE A 155 -0.50 8.09 6.98
N ASP A 156 0.29 7.70 7.98
CA ASP A 156 0.12 8.20 9.34
C ASP A 156 0.50 9.68 9.39
N MET A 157 1.58 10.10 8.70
CA MET A 157 1.97 11.49 8.53
C MET A 157 0.86 12.33 7.89
N ALA A 158 0.27 11.85 6.79
CA ALA A 158 -0.75 12.58 6.05
C ALA A 158 -2.02 12.85 6.86
N TYR A 159 -2.39 11.93 7.74
CA TYR A 159 -3.57 12.05 8.60
C TYR A 159 -3.26 12.44 10.04
N LEU A 160 -2.03 12.89 10.32
CA LEU A 160 -1.64 13.40 11.63
C LEU A 160 -2.32 14.74 11.87
N ARG A 161 -3.04 14.89 12.98
CA ARG A 161 -3.84 16.08 13.27
C ARG A 161 -3.07 17.06 14.15
N LYS A 162 -3.38 18.33 14.04
CA LYS A 162 -2.83 19.37 14.93
C LYS A 162 -3.06 19.07 16.40
N LYS A 163 -4.22 18.53 16.74
CA LYS A 163 -4.58 18.12 18.11
C LYS A 163 -3.81 16.93 18.65
N ASP A 164 -3.13 16.17 17.79
CA ASP A 164 -2.31 15.03 18.19
C ASP A 164 -0.97 15.47 18.79
N LEU A 165 -0.60 16.75 18.61
CA LEU A 165 0.56 17.39 19.23
C LEU A 165 0.14 18.24 20.42
N GLN A 166 0.44 17.77 21.62
CA GLN A 166 0.09 18.47 22.88
C GLN A 166 1.24 18.35 23.89
N ASN A 167 1.51 19.41 24.59
CA ASN A 167 2.49 19.44 25.70
C ASN A 167 3.87 18.82 25.32
N GLY A 168 4.35 19.13 24.11
CA GLY A 168 5.64 18.59 23.65
C GLY A 168 5.63 17.09 23.33
N THR A 169 4.45 16.48 23.21
CA THR A 169 4.31 15.07 22.87
C THR A 169 3.35 14.91 21.69
N LEU A 170 3.80 14.16 20.70
CA LEU A 170 2.98 13.72 19.57
C LEU A 170 2.38 12.37 19.91
N SER A 171 1.05 12.30 19.97
CA SER A 171 0.30 11.10 20.33
C SER A 171 -0.64 10.71 19.19
N TYR A 172 -0.39 9.60 18.52
CA TYR A 172 -1.22 9.16 17.40
C TYR A 172 -1.46 7.65 17.39
N ARG A 173 -2.54 7.23 16.77
CA ARG A 173 -2.86 5.81 16.58
C ARG A 173 -2.46 5.37 15.18
N ARG A 174 -1.54 4.39 15.11
CA ARG A 174 -1.06 3.82 13.85
C ARG A 174 -2.20 3.23 13.04
N ARG A 175 -2.42 3.70 11.83
CA ARG A 175 -3.57 3.28 10.98
C ARG A 175 -3.52 1.80 10.58
N LYS A 176 -2.32 1.24 10.42
CA LYS A 176 -2.16 -0.17 10.02
C LYS A 176 -2.50 -1.17 11.13
N THR A 177 -2.15 -0.86 12.38
CA THR A 177 -2.20 -1.81 13.50
C THR A 177 -3.12 -1.38 14.63
N GLY A 178 -3.58 -0.12 14.63
CA GLY A 178 -4.35 0.45 15.73
C GLY A 178 -3.54 0.75 17.00
N GLN A 179 -2.23 0.54 16.99
CA GLN A 179 -1.35 0.78 18.12
C GLN A 179 -1.26 2.28 18.43
N GLN A 180 -1.43 2.67 19.67
CA GLN A 180 -1.17 4.02 20.16
C GLN A 180 0.33 4.22 20.33
N LEU A 181 0.86 5.30 19.76
CA LEU A 181 2.27 5.66 19.82
C LEU A 181 2.43 7.07 20.37
N PHE A 182 3.50 7.28 21.15
CA PHE A 182 3.86 8.54 21.76
C PHE A 182 5.28 8.89 21.35
N ILE A 183 5.48 10.06 20.80
CA ILE A 183 6.77 10.55 20.33
C ILE A 183 7.01 11.92 20.97
N ARG A 184 8.14 12.08 21.65
CA ARG A 184 8.57 13.38 22.12
C ARG A 184 8.77 14.31 20.94
N TRP A 185 8.21 15.52 21.02
CA TRP A 185 8.38 16.52 19.98
C TRP A 185 9.76 17.15 20.11
N GLU A 186 10.51 17.13 19.02
CA GLU A 186 11.87 17.63 18.97
C GLU A 186 11.97 18.88 18.09
N LYS A 187 12.97 19.72 18.36
CA LYS A 187 13.19 20.96 17.60
C LYS A 187 13.30 20.72 16.10
N CYS A 188 13.96 19.65 15.67
CA CYS A 188 14.09 19.33 14.25
C CYS A 188 12.74 19.01 13.54
N MET A 189 11.75 18.54 14.27
CA MET A 189 10.38 18.35 13.73
C MET A 189 9.68 19.70 13.61
N GLN A 190 9.85 20.59 14.58
CA GLN A 190 9.30 21.92 14.57
C GLN A 190 9.88 22.76 13.42
N GLU A 191 11.21 22.71 13.22
CA GLU A 191 11.90 23.38 12.13
C GLU A 191 11.36 23.00 10.76
N ILE A 192 10.98 21.72 10.57
CA ILE A 192 10.32 21.29 9.33
C ILE A 192 8.93 21.90 9.23
N LEU A 193 8.15 21.85 10.30
CA LEU A 193 6.78 22.39 10.28
C LEU A 193 6.75 23.88 10.00
N ASP A 194 7.67 24.64 10.59
CA ASP A 194 7.76 26.10 10.47
C ASP A 194 8.15 26.59 9.05
N LYS A 195 8.68 25.69 8.20
CA LYS A 195 8.98 26.00 6.80
C LYS A 195 7.73 26.17 5.93
N TYR A 196 6.61 25.64 6.37
CA TYR A 196 5.38 25.59 5.59
C TYR A 196 4.29 26.47 6.20
N PRO A 197 3.42 27.07 5.37
CA PRO A 197 2.28 27.79 5.88
C PRO A 197 1.38 26.86 6.71
N VAL A 198 0.70 27.44 7.68
CA VAL A 198 -0.24 26.68 8.52
C VAL A 198 -1.30 26.04 7.64
N ASN A 199 -1.40 24.73 7.74
CA ASN A 199 -2.38 23.98 6.97
C ASN A 199 -3.81 24.41 7.36
N GLU A 200 -4.64 24.77 6.40
CA GLU A 200 -6.03 25.18 6.64
C GLU A 200 -6.93 24.03 7.09
N THR A 201 -6.52 22.79 6.82
CA THR A 201 -7.23 21.59 7.30
C THR A 201 -6.92 21.30 8.77
N GLU A 202 -7.52 20.23 9.31
CA GLU A 202 -7.21 19.75 10.67
C GLU A 202 -5.82 19.07 10.77
N TYR A 203 -5.18 18.78 9.62
CA TYR A 203 -3.92 18.01 9.59
C TYR A 203 -2.70 18.89 9.86
N LEU A 204 -1.68 18.27 10.47
CA LEU A 204 -0.48 18.95 10.92
C LEU A 204 0.47 19.27 9.76
N LEU A 205 0.69 18.31 8.86
CA LEU A 205 1.62 18.43 7.75
C LEU A 205 0.92 18.86 6.45
N PRO A 206 1.63 19.53 5.51
CA PRO A 206 1.05 20.02 4.27
C PRO A 206 0.94 18.91 3.19
N ILE A 207 0.33 17.79 3.55
CA ILE A 207 0.10 16.62 2.66
C ILE A 207 -1.35 16.62 2.17
N ILE A 208 -2.30 16.81 3.07
CA ILE A 208 -3.72 16.99 2.77
C ILE A 208 -4.06 18.45 3.10
N THR A 209 -4.21 19.29 2.08
CA THR A 209 -4.31 20.73 2.25
C THR A 209 -5.66 21.33 1.86
N LYS A 210 -6.44 20.61 1.07
CA LYS A 210 -7.72 21.09 0.55
C LYS A 210 -8.89 20.39 1.25
N ARG A 211 -9.81 21.19 1.82
CA ARG A 211 -10.97 20.69 2.57
C ARG A 211 -12.04 20.07 1.68
N ASP A 212 -12.23 20.63 0.49
CA ASP A 212 -13.32 20.27 -0.42
C ASP A 212 -12.95 19.18 -1.44
N GLU A 213 -11.72 18.64 -1.34
CA GLU A 213 -11.24 17.55 -2.20
C GLU A 213 -11.11 16.23 -1.43
N ASP A 214 -11.23 15.11 -2.13
CA ASP A 214 -11.03 13.77 -1.55
C ASP A 214 -9.65 13.65 -0.90
N TYR A 215 -9.60 13.50 0.40
CA TYR A 215 -8.39 13.40 1.21
C TYR A 215 -7.54 12.18 0.84
N ARG A 216 -8.19 11.08 0.44
CA ARG A 216 -7.49 9.88 0.02
C ARG A 216 -6.78 10.09 -1.32
N LYS A 217 -7.40 10.81 -2.24
CA LYS A 217 -6.80 11.17 -3.53
C LYS A 217 -5.62 12.11 -3.34
N GLN A 218 -5.75 13.13 -2.47
CA GLN A 218 -4.64 14.03 -2.13
C GLN A 218 -3.46 13.25 -1.55
N TYR A 219 -3.71 12.40 -0.55
CA TYR A 219 -2.69 11.53 0.02
C TYR A 219 -2.00 10.66 -1.04
N ALA A 220 -2.75 10.00 -1.93
CA ALA A 220 -2.20 9.12 -2.95
C ALA A 220 -1.31 9.88 -3.94
N ASN A 221 -1.74 11.05 -4.39
CA ASN A 221 -0.98 11.91 -5.29
C ASN A 221 0.33 12.37 -4.63
N GLU A 222 0.27 12.84 -3.38
CA GLU A 222 1.45 13.28 -2.65
C GLU A 222 2.43 12.13 -2.35
N LEU A 223 1.94 10.94 -2.03
CA LEU A 223 2.78 9.76 -1.87
C LEU A 223 3.59 9.46 -3.15
N HIS A 224 2.92 9.50 -4.31
CA HIS A 224 3.58 9.31 -5.61
C HIS A 224 4.59 10.42 -5.90
N ARG A 225 4.21 11.68 -5.67
CA ARG A 225 5.08 12.85 -5.87
C ARG A 225 6.34 12.76 -5.01
N VAL A 226 6.18 12.58 -3.70
CA VAL A 226 7.31 12.48 -2.76
C VAL A 226 8.21 11.30 -3.09
N SER A 227 7.65 10.11 -3.37
CA SER A 227 8.44 8.94 -3.75
C SER A 227 9.27 9.18 -5.03
N HIS A 228 8.69 9.86 -6.05
CA HIS A 228 9.42 10.20 -7.27
C HIS A 228 10.57 11.20 -6.99
N LEU A 229 10.31 12.23 -6.18
CA LEU A 229 11.32 13.24 -5.83
C LEU A 229 12.44 12.67 -4.96
N LEU A 230 12.13 11.78 -4.02
CA LEU A 230 13.14 11.08 -3.21
C LEU A 230 14.06 10.22 -4.07
N LYS A 231 13.55 9.56 -5.12
CA LYS A 231 14.41 8.85 -6.08
C LYS A 231 15.39 9.77 -6.79
N LYS A 232 15.02 11.03 -7.08
CA LYS A 232 15.93 12.03 -7.64
C LYS A 232 17.02 12.42 -6.64
N ILE A 233 16.65 12.62 -5.37
CA ILE A 233 17.61 12.88 -4.29
C ILE A 233 18.58 11.70 -4.15
N GLY A 234 18.07 10.47 -4.13
CA GLY A 234 18.89 9.26 -4.05
C GLY A 234 19.91 9.16 -5.18
N LYS A 235 19.50 9.47 -6.42
CA LYS A 235 20.40 9.53 -7.57
C LYS A 235 21.45 10.64 -7.46
N GLN A 236 21.04 11.83 -7.02
CA GLN A 236 21.97 12.98 -6.85
C GLN A 236 23.07 12.68 -5.81
N LEU A 237 22.77 11.88 -4.80
CA LEU A 237 23.69 11.50 -3.73
C LEU A 237 24.37 10.14 -4.00
N ASP A 238 24.09 9.49 -5.11
CA ASP A 238 24.57 8.14 -5.42
C ASP A 238 24.37 7.17 -4.23
N LEU A 239 23.14 7.13 -3.72
CA LEU A 239 22.81 6.29 -2.58
C LEU A 239 22.70 4.82 -3.02
N PRO A 240 23.20 3.87 -2.19
CA PRO A 240 23.19 2.44 -2.51
C PRO A 240 21.77 1.85 -2.58
N ILE A 241 20.78 2.60 -2.13
CA ILE A 241 19.40 2.17 -2.03
C ILE A 241 18.49 3.29 -2.54
N LEU A 242 17.49 2.92 -3.35
CA LEU A 242 16.45 3.86 -3.78
C LEU A 242 15.59 4.26 -2.57
N LEU A 243 15.48 5.57 -2.38
CA LEU A 243 14.60 6.17 -1.38
C LEU A 243 13.12 5.99 -1.74
#